data_6f13a51ab2642c6444372f31ce0efbcd
#
_entry.id   6f13a51ab2642c6444372f31ce0efbcd
#
_cell.length_a   1.000
_cell.length_b   1.000
_cell.length_c   1.000
_cell.angle_alpha   90.00
_cell.angle_beta   90.00
_cell.angle_gamma   90.00
#
_symmetry.space_group_name_H-M   'P 1'
#
loop_
_entity.id
_entity.type
_entity.pdbx_description
1 polymer ?
#
loop_
_entity_poly.entity_id
_entity_poly.type
_entity_poly.pdbx_seq_one_letter_code
_entity_poly.pdbx_strand_id
1 'polypeptide(L)'
;MFTYEAPTADVTAVPVVQLMTEPKYQAVVKPYMQARIVNLEALCQVLELDVPETVAFDVQDETAPWNGGRFELRGGTLERVVQTEAPQLSGGIQAFTQWLLGYKRLSSLLLTGELRTNTPADFEPVDALLTRQQPVLADYF
;
A
#
# COMPACT_ATOMS: atom_id res chain seq x y z
N MET A 1 -9.36 -6.75 -33.88
CA MET A 1 -9.48 -6.36 -32.47
C MET A 1 -8.13 -6.60 -31.81
N PHE A 2 -7.61 -5.63 -31.10
CA PHE A 2 -6.37 -5.75 -30.34
C PHE A 2 -6.72 -5.99 -28.87
N THR A 3 -6.14 -7.01 -28.25
CA THR A 3 -6.32 -7.29 -26.82
C THR A 3 -4.98 -7.12 -26.12
N TYR A 4 -4.95 -6.28 -25.09
CA TYR A 4 -3.79 -6.05 -24.26
C TYR A 4 -4.11 -6.47 -22.82
N GLU A 5 -3.26 -7.29 -22.23
CA GLU A 5 -3.36 -7.69 -20.83
C GLU A 5 -2.34 -6.88 -20.03
N ALA A 6 -2.83 -6.09 -19.08
CA ALA A 6 -1.99 -5.27 -18.20
C ALA A 6 -1.96 -5.86 -16.80
N PRO A 7 -0.80 -5.92 -16.15
CA PRO A 7 -0.70 -6.38 -14.76
C PRO A 7 -1.17 -5.34 -13.75
N THR A 8 -1.50 -4.13 -14.20
CA THR A 8 -1.92 -3.03 -13.35
C THR A 8 -3.40 -2.73 -13.48
N ALA A 9 -4.00 -2.16 -12.45
CA ALA A 9 -5.40 -1.75 -12.46
C ALA A 9 -5.66 -0.50 -13.35
N ASP A 10 -4.63 0.29 -13.64
CA ASP A 10 -4.75 1.51 -14.45
C ASP A 10 -4.33 1.25 -15.88
N VAL A 11 -5.29 0.86 -16.72
CA VAL A 11 -5.08 0.64 -18.15
C VAL A 11 -4.97 1.93 -18.96
N THR A 12 -5.36 3.07 -18.39
CA THR A 12 -5.27 4.37 -19.09
C THR A 12 -3.84 4.86 -19.21
N ALA A 13 -2.95 4.41 -18.32
CA ALA A 13 -1.54 4.73 -18.33
C ALA A 13 -0.71 3.88 -19.31
N VAL A 14 -1.34 2.93 -20.02
CA VAL A 14 -0.61 2.05 -20.94
C VAL A 14 -0.19 2.81 -22.20
N PRO A 15 1.11 2.93 -22.51
CA PRO A 15 1.59 3.72 -23.64
C PRO A 15 1.01 3.31 -25.00
N VAL A 16 0.73 2.03 -25.18
CA VAL A 16 0.11 1.48 -26.41
C VAL A 16 -1.24 2.13 -26.72
N VAL A 17 -2.05 2.39 -25.71
CA VAL A 17 -3.37 3.03 -25.88
C VAL A 17 -3.23 4.46 -26.38
N GLN A 18 -2.20 5.17 -25.93
CA GLN A 18 -1.93 6.56 -26.33
C GLN A 18 -1.46 6.70 -27.77
N LEU A 19 -0.93 5.61 -28.38
CA LEU A 19 -0.46 5.60 -29.77
C LEU A 19 -1.56 5.27 -30.77
N MET A 20 -2.74 4.88 -30.32
CA MET A 20 -3.84 4.52 -31.19
C MET A 20 -4.64 5.74 -31.62
N THR A 21 -4.76 5.96 -32.92
CA THR A 21 -5.60 7.03 -33.52
C THR A 21 -7.08 6.71 -33.44
N GLU A 22 -7.45 5.43 -33.57
CA GLU A 22 -8.81 4.93 -33.40
C GLU A 22 -8.77 3.64 -32.56
N PRO A 23 -8.82 3.74 -31.25
CA PRO A 23 -8.65 2.57 -30.39
C PRO A 23 -9.86 1.64 -30.47
N LYS A 24 -9.75 0.58 -31.25
CA LYS A 24 -10.67 -0.58 -31.21
C LYS A 24 -10.02 -1.67 -30.38
N TYR A 25 -10.03 -1.50 -29.06
CA TYR A 25 -9.43 -2.46 -28.14
C TYR A 25 -10.40 -2.85 -27.02
N GLN A 26 -10.19 -4.04 -26.50
CA GLN A 26 -10.82 -4.49 -25.27
C GLN A 26 -9.71 -4.73 -24.26
N ALA A 27 -9.72 -3.99 -23.16
CA ALA A 27 -8.81 -4.20 -22.05
C ALA A 27 -9.46 -5.13 -21.02
N VAL A 28 -8.73 -6.18 -20.65
CA VAL A 28 -9.11 -7.09 -19.56
C VAL A 28 -8.05 -6.94 -18.47
N VAL A 29 -8.47 -6.46 -17.32
CA VAL A 29 -7.61 -6.40 -16.14
C VAL A 29 -7.74 -7.69 -15.37
N LYS A 30 -6.63 -8.43 -15.26
CA LYS A 30 -6.55 -9.65 -14.46
C LYS A 30 -5.64 -9.40 -13.24
N PRO A 31 -6.10 -9.68 -12.03
CA PRO A 31 -5.22 -9.63 -10.86
C PRO A 31 -4.27 -10.83 -10.90
N TYR A 32 -3.02 -10.60 -11.33
CA TYR A 32 -2.00 -11.63 -11.36
C TYR A 32 -1.33 -11.90 -10.03
N MET A 33 -1.29 -10.89 -9.18
CA MET A 33 -0.53 -10.96 -7.96
C MET A 33 -1.41 -10.68 -6.75
N GLN A 34 -1.29 -11.55 -5.77
CA GLN A 34 -1.81 -11.30 -4.42
C GLN A 34 -0.61 -11.20 -3.49
N ALA A 35 -0.54 -10.11 -2.74
CA ALA A 35 0.48 -9.91 -1.74
C ALA A 35 -0.16 -9.76 -0.36
N ARG A 36 0.50 -10.30 0.66
CA ARG A 36 0.12 -10.16 2.05
C ARG A 36 1.36 -9.91 2.90
N ILE A 37 1.28 -8.97 3.81
CA ILE A 37 2.31 -8.78 4.83
C ILE A 37 2.26 -9.95 5.81
N VAL A 38 3.36 -10.69 5.90
CA VAL A 38 3.52 -11.80 6.84
C VAL A 38 4.11 -11.30 8.17
N ASN A 39 5.00 -10.30 8.09
CA ASN A 39 5.61 -9.67 9.26
C ASN A 39 5.73 -8.17 9.00
N LEU A 40 4.92 -7.38 9.68
CA LEU A 40 4.82 -5.94 9.49
C LEU A 40 6.09 -5.21 9.96
N GLU A 41 6.65 -5.62 11.11
CA GLU A 41 7.86 -5.02 11.67
C GLU A 41 9.06 -5.21 10.72
N ALA A 42 9.24 -6.45 10.23
CA ALA A 42 10.30 -6.76 9.27
C ALA A 42 10.13 -6.01 7.94
N LEU A 43 8.90 -5.86 7.44
CA LEU A 43 8.64 -5.09 6.23
C LEU A 43 9.02 -3.62 6.41
N CYS A 44 8.61 -2.98 7.50
CA CYS A 44 8.94 -1.58 7.76
C CYS A 44 10.45 -1.35 7.87
N GLN A 45 11.18 -2.31 8.43
CA GLN A 45 12.64 -2.29 8.47
C GLN A 45 13.27 -2.32 7.07
N VAL A 46 12.76 -3.20 6.18
CA VAL A 46 13.24 -3.31 4.79
C VAL A 46 12.89 -2.06 3.98
N LEU A 47 11.76 -1.43 4.26
CA LEU A 47 11.33 -0.21 3.58
C LEU A 47 12.09 1.04 4.06
N GLU A 48 12.88 0.94 5.13
CA GLU A 48 13.67 2.05 5.68
C GLU A 48 12.84 3.32 5.90
N LEU A 49 11.67 3.17 6.55
CA LEU A 49 10.71 4.26 6.76
C LEU A 49 11.19 5.22 7.86
N ASP A 50 12.26 5.94 7.58
CA ASP A 50 12.81 6.95 8.49
C ASP A 50 12.00 8.25 8.40
N VAL A 51 11.05 8.42 9.32
CA VAL A 51 10.18 9.59 9.40
C VAL A 51 10.62 10.53 10.52
N PRO A 52 10.45 11.85 10.34
CA PRO A 52 10.92 12.85 11.32
C PRO A 52 10.13 12.81 12.62
N GLU A 53 8.86 12.43 12.57
CA GLU A 53 7.97 12.38 13.73
C GLU A 53 7.44 10.97 13.94
N THR A 54 7.18 10.63 15.20
CA THR A 54 6.59 9.33 15.54
C THR A 54 5.13 9.28 15.10
N VAL A 55 4.76 8.24 14.36
CA VAL A 55 3.38 7.92 14.01
C VAL A 55 3.04 6.51 14.46
N ALA A 56 1.76 6.20 14.59
CA ALA A 56 1.30 4.90 15.05
C ALA A 56 0.40 4.22 14.03
N PHE A 57 0.54 2.89 13.93
CA PHE A 57 -0.33 2.02 13.14
C PHE A 57 -1.16 1.16 14.10
N ASP A 58 -2.48 1.18 13.95
CA ASP A 58 -3.40 0.30 14.64
C ASP A 58 -3.96 -0.70 13.64
N VAL A 59 -3.38 -1.90 13.62
CA VAL A 59 -3.55 -2.90 12.57
C VAL A 59 -4.45 -4.02 13.04
N GLN A 60 -5.42 -4.37 12.21
CA GLN A 60 -6.30 -5.52 12.41
C GLN A 60 -5.86 -6.67 11.49
N ASP A 61 -5.50 -7.80 12.08
CA ASP A 61 -5.16 -9.02 11.35
C ASP A 61 -5.71 -10.25 12.09
N GLU A 62 -6.83 -10.76 11.61
CA GLU A 62 -7.48 -11.92 12.21
C GLU A 62 -6.76 -13.23 11.90
N THR A 63 -6.02 -13.28 10.79
CA THR A 63 -5.35 -14.50 10.33
C THR A 63 -3.97 -14.66 10.94
N ALA A 64 -3.25 -13.53 11.12
CA ALA A 64 -1.91 -13.50 11.67
C ALA A 64 -1.85 -12.55 12.88
N PRO A 65 -2.22 -13.04 14.08
CA PRO A 65 -2.35 -12.20 15.28
C PRO A 65 -1.08 -11.43 15.65
N TRP A 66 0.09 -11.90 15.24
CA TRP A 66 1.36 -11.21 15.47
C TRP A 66 1.48 -9.90 14.67
N ASN A 67 0.73 -9.73 13.56
CA ASN A 67 0.65 -8.47 12.82
C ASN A 67 -0.44 -7.54 13.39
N GLY A 68 -1.39 -8.07 14.17
CA GLY A 68 -2.46 -7.28 14.74
C GLY A 68 -2.02 -6.55 16.01
N GLY A 69 -2.52 -5.34 16.20
CA GLY A 69 -2.25 -4.52 17.37
C GLY A 69 -1.75 -3.13 17.03
N ARG A 70 -1.23 -2.47 18.04
CA ARG A 70 -0.75 -1.09 17.91
C ARG A 70 0.77 -1.06 17.87
N PHE A 71 1.29 -0.27 16.94
CA PHE A 71 2.72 -0.12 16.70
C PHE A 71 3.07 1.36 16.57
N GLU A 72 4.24 1.76 17.05
CA GLU A 72 4.84 3.06 16.77
C GLU A 72 5.97 2.92 15.75
N LEU A 73 5.94 3.77 14.75
CA LEU A 73 7.04 3.96 13.79
C LEU A 73 7.87 5.15 14.24
N ARG A 74 9.13 4.89 14.58
CA ARG A 74 10.08 5.89 15.03
C ARG A 74 11.46 5.61 14.43
N GLY A 75 12.03 6.60 13.73
CA GLY A 75 13.40 6.49 13.20
C GLY A 75 13.61 5.22 12.36
N GLY A 76 12.66 4.86 11.50
CA GLY A 76 12.75 3.68 10.64
C GLY A 76 12.44 2.35 11.31
N THR A 77 12.15 2.33 12.61
CA THR A 77 11.84 1.12 13.36
C THR A 77 10.37 1.11 13.77
N LEU A 78 9.70 -0.01 13.53
CA LEU A 78 8.33 -0.25 13.99
C LEU A 78 8.36 -1.13 15.24
N GLU A 79 7.79 -0.64 16.33
CA GLU A 79 7.74 -1.34 17.61
C GLU A 79 6.30 -1.47 18.12
N ARG A 80 5.97 -2.63 18.67
CA ARG A 80 4.67 -2.86 19.29
C ARG A 80 4.54 -2.09 20.59
N VAL A 81 3.40 -1.41 20.77
CA VAL A 81 3.09 -0.64 21.97
C VAL A 81 1.70 -0.97 22.50
N VAL A 82 1.49 -0.77 23.81
CA VAL A 82 0.16 -0.95 24.43
C VAL A 82 -0.68 0.32 24.28
N GLN A 83 -0.05 1.48 24.44
CA GLN A 83 -0.67 2.79 24.35
C GLN A 83 0.27 3.76 23.63
N THR A 84 -0.29 4.75 22.97
CA THR A 84 0.46 5.79 22.28
C THR A 84 -0.35 7.09 22.25
N GLU A 85 0.36 8.21 22.34
CA GLU A 85 -0.16 9.55 22.08
C GLU A 85 0.16 10.02 20.64
N ALA A 86 0.92 9.22 19.88
CA ALA A 86 1.26 9.55 18.50
C ALA A 86 0.02 9.50 17.59
N PRO A 87 0.01 10.31 16.51
CA PRO A 87 -1.02 10.22 15.47
C PRO A 87 -1.20 8.79 14.99
N GLN A 88 -2.46 8.33 14.88
CA GLN A 88 -2.78 6.94 14.57
C GLN A 88 -3.41 6.80 13.19
N LEU A 89 -2.96 5.78 12.45
CA LEU A 89 -3.58 5.28 11.23
C LEU A 89 -4.11 3.87 11.51
N SER A 90 -5.40 3.66 11.34
CA SER A 90 -6.06 2.39 11.67
C SER A 90 -6.68 1.71 10.46
N GLY A 91 -6.65 0.39 10.43
CA GLY A 91 -7.29 -0.42 9.42
C GLY A 91 -6.86 -1.88 9.37
N GLY A 92 -7.36 -2.62 8.39
CA GLY A 92 -7.00 -4.02 8.18
C GLY A 92 -5.62 -4.18 7.53
N ILE A 93 -4.98 -5.31 7.78
CA ILE A 93 -3.67 -5.65 7.21
C ILE A 93 -3.67 -5.60 5.67
N GLN A 94 -4.80 -5.87 5.02
CA GLN A 94 -4.94 -5.79 3.57
C GLN A 94 -4.74 -4.36 3.05
N ALA A 95 -5.33 -3.38 3.72
CA ALA A 95 -5.18 -1.97 3.38
C ALA A 95 -3.73 -1.49 3.62
N PHE A 96 -3.13 -1.87 4.74
CA PHE A 96 -1.71 -1.62 5.01
C PHE A 96 -0.81 -2.28 3.96
N THR A 97 -1.12 -3.52 3.53
CA THR A 97 -0.37 -4.20 2.46
C THR A 97 -0.43 -3.41 1.15
N GLN A 98 -1.62 -2.96 0.75
CA GLN A 98 -1.79 -2.18 -0.49
C GLN A 98 -1.04 -0.84 -0.43
N TRP A 99 -1.01 -0.21 0.72
CA TRP A 99 -0.31 1.05 0.92
C TRP A 99 1.20 0.88 0.97
N LEU A 100 1.70 0.05 1.89
CA LEU A 100 3.14 -0.12 2.13
C LEU A 100 3.89 -0.72 0.94
N LEU A 101 3.22 -1.53 0.12
CA LEU A 101 3.78 -2.05 -1.13
C LEU A 101 3.60 -1.09 -2.33
N GLY A 102 3.06 0.11 -2.12
CA GLY A 102 2.92 1.13 -3.15
C GLY A 102 1.81 0.89 -4.17
N TYR A 103 0.94 -0.10 -3.95
CA TYR A 103 -0.17 -0.40 -4.86
C TYR A 103 -1.27 0.66 -4.84
N LYS A 104 -1.65 1.14 -3.64
CA LYS A 104 -2.60 2.24 -3.47
C LYS A 104 -1.97 3.38 -2.69
N ARG A 105 -2.35 4.60 -3.03
CA ARG A 105 -1.97 5.79 -2.26
C ARG A 105 -2.78 5.87 -0.97
N LEU A 106 -2.20 6.48 0.04
CA LEU A 106 -2.88 6.74 1.31
C LEU A 106 -4.21 7.49 1.09
N SER A 107 -4.21 8.53 0.25
CA SER A 107 -5.40 9.32 -0.04
C SER A 107 -6.57 8.48 -0.58
N SER A 108 -6.29 7.48 -1.42
CA SER A 108 -7.31 6.58 -1.95
C SER A 108 -7.89 5.67 -0.87
N LEU A 109 -7.04 5.13 0.01
CA LEU A 109 -7.47 4.24 1.11
C LEU A 109 -8.25 5.00 2.19
N LEU A 110 -7.92 6.27 2.43
CA LEU A 110 -8.68 7.14 3.32
C LEU A 110 -10.05 7.50 2.71
N LEU A 111 -10.09 7.79 1.41
CA LEU A 111 -11.34 8.11 0.71
C LEU A 111 -12.33 6.94 0.73
N THR A 112 -11.83 5.71 0.55
CA THR A 112 -12.68 4.49 0.59
C THR A 112 -12.97 4.01 2.01
N GLY A 113 -12.32 4.59 3.04
CA GLY A 113 -12.46 4.19 4.44
C GLY A 113 -11.77 2.88 4.80
N GLU A 114 -10.93 2.33 3.91
CA GLU A 114 -10.10 1.13 4.18
C GLU A 114 -9.01 1.42 5.22
N LEU A 115 -8.46 2.65 5.22
CA LEU A 115 -7.66 3.19 6.31
C LEU A 115 -8.36 4.43 6.90
N ARG A 116 -8.11 4.70 8.18
CA ARG A 116 -8.73 5.80 8.91
C ARG A 116 -7.73 6.52 9.79
N THR A 117 -7.77 7.84 9.75
CA THR A 117 -7.02 8.73 10.66
C THR A 117 -7.75 10.06 10.81
N ASN A 118 -7.53 10.73 11.93
CA ASN A 118 -8.01 12.10 12.15
C ASN A 118 -6.98 13.16 11.70
N THR A 119 -5.75 12.74 11.42
CA THR A 119 -4.61 13.61 11.09
C THR A 119 -3.88 13.10 9.85
N PRO A 120 -4.50 13.16 8.64
CA PRO A 120 -3.89 12.59 7.42
C PRO A 120 -2.53 13.19 7.08
N ALA A 121 -2.30 14.48 7.41
CA ALA A 121 -1.04 15.16 7.13
C ALA A 121 0.17 14.53 7.84
N ASP A 122 -0.03 13.94 9.03
CA ASP A 122 1.06 13.31 9.79
C ASP A 122 1.62 12.06 9.11
N PHE A 123 0.87 11.47 8.17
CA PHE A 123 1.27 10.28 7.41
C PHE A 123 1.81 10.59 6.01
N GLU A 124 1.77 11.85 5.58
CA GLU A 124 2.34 12.25 4.28
C GLU A 124 3.85 11.95 4.17
N PRO A 125 4.67 12.14 5.22
CA PRO A 125 6.08 11.76 5.18
C PRO A 125 6.29 10.27 4.92
N VAL A 126 5.48 9.39 5.53
CA VAL A 126 5.53 7.95 5.26
C VAL A 126 5.14 7.66 3.82
N ASP A 127 4.02 8.23 3.35
CA ASP A 127 3.52 8.04 1.98
C ASP A 127 4.55 8.52 0.93
N ALA A 128 5.30 9.58 1.24
CA ALA A 128 6.35 10.11 0.37
C ALA A 128 7.57 9.19 0.25
N LEU A 129 7.90 8.42 1.29
CA LEU A 129 9.01 7.47 1.27
C LEU A 129 8.68 6.19 0.51
N LEU A 130 7.40 5.84 0.38
CA LEU A 130 7.00 4.63 -0.29
C LEU A 130 7.23 4.72 -1.80
N THR A 131 7.90 3.71 -2.35
CA THR A 131 8.16 3.61 -3.78
C THR A 131 6.84 3.42 -4.52
N ARG A 132 6.55 4.34 -5.45
CA ARG A 132 5.29 4.36 -6.21
C ARG A 132 5.34 3.50 -7.48
N GLN A 133 6.20 2.52 -7.52
CA GLN A 133 6.18 1.51 -8.56
C GLN A 133 5.18 0.43 -8.15
N GLN A 134 4.19 0.23 -9.00
CA GLN A 134 3.28 -0.88 -8.79
C GLN A 134 4.09 -2.18 -8.84
N PRO A 135 3.94 -3.04 -7.84
CA PRO A 135 4.64 -4.31 -7.84
C PRO A 135 4.15 -5.15 -9.02
N VAL A 136 5.10 -5.61 -9.82
CA VAL A 136 4.84 -6.47 -10.99
C VAL A 136 5.60 -7.76 -10.80
N LEU A 137 4.89 -8.88 -10.86
CA LEU A 137 5.50 -10.19 -10.97
C LEU A 137 5.49 -10.60 -12.45
N ALA A 138 6.67 -10.68 -13.04
CA ALA A 138 6.82 -11.04 -14.46
C ALA A 138 7.09 -12.54 -14.68
N ASP A 139 7.20 -13.32 -13.61
CA ASP A 139 7.42 -14.76 -13.70
C ASP A 139 6.10 -15.50 -13.91
N TYR A 140 6.04 -16.22 -15.02
CA TYR A 140 4.98 -17.17 -15.32
C TYR A 140 5.49 -18.57 -15.01
N PHE A 141 4.82 -19.23 -14.11
CA PHE A 141 5.10 -20.64 -13.79
C PHE A 141 4.24 -21.57 -14.63
#